data_762052e741983f0c0e1bb59dd77b5cf3
#
_entry.id   762052e741983f0c0e1bb59dd77b5cf3
#
_cell.length_a   1.000
_cell.length_b   1.000
_cell.length_c   1.000
_cell.angle_alpha   90.00
_cell.angle_beta   90.00
_cell.angle_gamma   90.00
#
_symmetry.space_group_name_H-M   'P 1'
#
loop_
_entity.id
_entity.type
_entity.pdbx_description
1 polymer ?
#
loop_
_entity_poly.entity_id
_entity_poly.type
_entity_poly.pdbx_seq_one_letter_code
_entity_poly.pdbx_strand_id
1 'polypeptide(L)'
;VGEVIFAAAGVFGDDAAGGGDLQDEIIFGNRARLNFDTSFSGKDTLRVRLQARNLTPFSGDVTGTNMTRLSFDGNEGNDVRVDDFLYRFPLGDNTRVWLIANAYGSENIANPLNPFLQSDGTGAVSRFGRFSPLFRIVDGTGFGISHKFGKTLELTALYRARNGNDPSEKAGLFDGNS
;
A
#
# COMPACT_ATOMS: atom_id res chain seq x y z
N VAL A 1 6.62 -15.83 -2.34
CA VAL A 1 5.98 -16.00 -1.01
C VAL A 1 4.51 -15.64 -1.14
N GLY A 2 3.62 -16.49 -0.57
CA GLY A 2 2.17 -16.28 -0.53
C GLY A 2 1.69 -15.88 0.86
N GLU A 3 0.61 -15.11 0.90
CA GLU A 3 -0.15 -14.75 2.10
C GLU A 3 -1.63 -14.88 1.78
N VAL A 4 -2.39 -15.48 2.68
CA VAL A 4 -3.86 -15.51 2.58
C VAL A 4 -4.43 -15.10 3.94
N ILE A 5 -5.44 -14.21 3.92
CA ILE A 5 -6.20 -13.79 5.08
C ILE A 5 -7.66 -14.12 4.82
N PHE A 6 -8.29 -14.79 5.77
CA PHE A 6 -9.75 -14.92 5.86
C PHE A 6 -10.20 -14.11 7.06
N ALA A 7 -11.23 -13.29 6.89
CA ALA A 7 -11.74 -12.43 7.94
C ALA A 7 -13.24 -12.43 7.99
N ALA A 8 -13.76 -12.60 9.21
CA ALA A 8 -15.13 -12.24 9.56
C ALA A 8 -15.08 -10.89 10.28
N ALA A 9 -15.86 -9.93 9.84
CA ALA A 9 -15.85 -8.58 10.39
C ALA A 9 -17.24 -7.96 10.34
N GLY A 10 -17.49 -7.02 11.24
CA GLY A 10 -18.74 -6.26 11.31
C GLY A 10 -18.51 -4.94 12.02
N VAL A 11 -19.40 -4.00 11.83
CA VAL A 11 -19.50 -2.75 12.57
C VAL A 11 -20.83 -2.73 13.30
N PHE A 12 -20.90 -2.05 14.44
CA PHE A 12 -22.10 -1.98 15.26
C PHE A 12 -22.32 -0.53 15.67
N GLY A 13 -23.54 -0.08 15.63
CA GLY A 13 -23.95 1.28 15.98
C GLY A 13 -25.38 1.56 15.50
N ASP A 14 -25.90 2.73 15.82
CA ASP A 14 -27.22 3.14 15.40
C ASP A 14 -27.18 3.82 14.03
N ASP A 15 -26.24 4.76 13.81
CA ASP A 15 -26.12 5.54 12.60
C ASP A 15 -24.70 5.56 12.03
N ALA A 16 -24.58 5.79 10.73
CA ALA A 16 -23.31 6.07 10.07
C ALA A 16 -22.77 7.47 10.46
N ALA A 17 -21.46 7.66 10.41
CA ALA A 17 -20.86 8.96 10.68
C ALA A 17 -21.35 10.01 9.66
N GLY A 18 -21.96 11.08 10.14
CA GLY A 18 -22.58 12.09 9.28
C GLY A 18 -24.07 11.92 9.05
N GLY A 19 -24.70 10.92 9.69
CA GLY A 19 -26.11 10.56 9.60
C GLY A 19 -26.41 9.58 8.45
N GLY A 20 -27.52 8.88 8.57
CA GLY A 20 -27.95 7.83 7.65
C GLY A 20 -27.71 6.42 8.21
N ASP A 21 -28.31 5.45 7.56
CA ASP A 21 -28.33 4.06 8.04
C ASP A 21 -26.91 3.46 8.01
N LEU A 22 -26.50 2.85 9.12
CA LEU A 22 -25.28 2.05 9.19
C LEU A 22 -25.51 0.70 8.50
N GLN A 23 -24.55 0.30 7.64
CA GLN A 23 -24.57 -1.07 7.10
C GLN A 23 -23.81 -1.99 8.06
N ASP A 24 -24.53 -2.64 8.96
CA ASP A 24 -23.98 -3.34 10.12
C ASP A 24 -23.94 -4.88 9.98
N GLU A 25 -24.19 -5.39 8.77
CA GLU A 25 -24.12 -6.83 8.52
C GLU A 25 -22.70 -7.38 8.74
N ILE A 26 -22.64 -8.59 9.33
CA ILE A 26 -21.38 -9.31 9.47
C ILE A 26 -20.98 -9.87 8.11
N ILE A 27 -19.81 -9.46 7.63
CA ILE A 27 -19.26 -9.94 6.37
C ILE A 27 -18.16 -10.98 6.60
N PHE A 28 -17.98 -11.87 5.62
CA PHE A 28 -16.86 -12.79 5.55
C PHE A 28 -16.18 -12.63 4.20
N GLY A 29 -14.88 -12.37 4.23
CA GLY A 29 -14.13 -12.13 3.02
C GLY A 29 -12.68 -12.59 3.10
N ASN A 30 -11.94 -12.36 2.04
CA ASN A 30 -10.56 -12.79 1.94
C ASN A 30 -9.65 -11.73 1.30
N ARG A 31 -8.35 -11.90 1.50
CA ARG A 31 -7.28 -11.34 0.70
C ARG A 31 -6.23 -12.41 0.42
N ALA A 32 -5.85 -12.56 -0.84
CA ALA A 32 -4.73 -13.40 -1.26
C ALA A 32 -3.64 -12.53 -1.90
N ARG A 33 -2.37 -12.78 -1.58
CA ARG A 33 -1.20 -12.13 -2.16
C ARG A 33 -0.14 -13.14 -2.55
N LEU A 34 0.46 -12.95 -3.72
CA LEU A 34 1.62 -13.69 -4.20
C LEU A 34 2.74 -12.71 -4.51
N ASN A 35 3.87 -12.86 -3.82
CA ASN A 35 5.08 -12.07 -4.08
C ASN A 35 6.08 -12.91 -4.87
N PHE A 36 6.45 -12.40 -6.03
CA PHE A 36 7.54 -12.90 -6.85
C PHE A 36 8.72 -11.95 -6.70
N ASP A 37 9.75 -12.38 -5.99
CA ASP A 37 10.98 -11.64 -5.78
C ASP A 37 12.11 -12.32 -6.56
N THR A 38 12.71 -11.57 -7.47
CA THR A 38 13.81 -12.01 -8.33
C THR A 38 14.99 -11.06 -8.19
N SER A 39 16.20 -11.57 -8.28
CA SER A 39 17.45 -10.79 -8.28
C SER A 39 18.29 -11.14 -9.49
N PHE A 40 18.86 -10.14 -10.14
CA PHE A 40 19.78 -10.32 -11.29
C PHE A 40 21.24 -10.35 -10.85
N SER A 41 21.56 -9.64 -9.78
CA SER A 41 22.93 -9.48 -9.26
C SER A 41 23.17 -10.07 -7.89
N GLY A 42 22.13 -10.62 -7.24
CA GLY A 42 22.17 -11.08 -5.85
C GLY A 42 22.09 -9.96 -4.81
N LYS A 43 22.12 -8.69 -5.24
CA LYS A 43 22.05 -7.49 -4.36
C LYS A 43 20.84 -6.60 -4.66
N ASP A 44 20.17 -6.83 -5.76
CA ASP A 44 18.98 -6.15 -6.23
C ASP A 44 17.73 -6.98 -5.97
N THR A 45 16.57 -6.40 -6.16
CA THR A 45 15.28 -7.10 -6.06
C THR A 45 14.30 -6.52 -7.07
N LEU A 46 13.83 -7.36 -7.97
CA LEU A 46 12.62 -7.10 -8.75
C LEU A 46 11.46 -7.78 -8.02
N ARG A 47 10.48 -6.99 -7.60
CA ARG A 47 9.25 -7.49 -6.97
C ARG A 47 8.07 -7.31 -7.89
N VAL A 48 7.32 -8.40 -8.08
CA VAL A 48 5.96 -8.37 -8.62
C VAL A 48 5.04 -8.98 -7.58
N ARG A 49 4.07 -8.20 -7.09
CA ARG A 49 3.03 -8.67 -6.19
C ARG A 49 1.71 -8.74 -6.93
N LEU A 50 1.10 -9.91 -6.91
CA LEU A 50 -0.28 -10.11 -7.32
C LEU A 50 -1.17 -10.13 -6.09
N GLN A 51 -2.35 -9.53 -6.19
CA GLN A 51 -3.33 -9.45 -5.10
C GLN A 51 -4.74 -9.65 -5.61
N ALA A 52 -5.56 -10.34 -4.82
CA ALA A 52 -7.00 -10.48 -5.00
C ALA A 52 -7.70 -10.31 -3.65
N ARG A 53 -8.82 -9.56 -3.62
CA ARG A 53 -9.58 -9.27 -2.39
C ARG A 53 -11.08 -9.25 -2.68
N ASN A 54 -11.85 -9.65 -1.66
CA ASN A 54 -13.30 -9.47 -1.65
C ASN A 54 -13.83 -9.09 -0.26
N LEU A 55 -13.07 -8.32 0.51
CA LEU A 55 -13.48 -7.80 1.82
C LEU A 55 -13.85 -6.32 1.67
N THR A 56 -15.13 -6.02 1.62
CA THR A 56 -15.62 -4.64 1.45
C THR A 56 -15.13 -3.74 2.59
N PRO A 57 -14.49 -2.59 2.27
CA PRO A 57 -14.04 -1.66 3.30
C PRO A 57 -15.20 -1.06 4.09
N PHE A 58 -15.09 -1.04 5.41
CA PHE A 58 -15.99 -0.29 6.27
C PHE A 58 -15.68 1.22 6.17
N SER A 59 -16.16 1.85 5.11
CA SER A 59 -15.91 3.27 4.82
C SER A 59 -16.98 3.83 3.89
N GLY A 60 -16.95 5.12 3.60
CA GLY A 60 -17.90 5.75 2.67
C GLY A 60 -19.35 5.44 3.03
N ASP A 61 -20.10 4.87 2.08
CA ASP A 61 -21.53 4.59 2.24
C ASP A 61 -21.84 3.50 3.29
N VAL A 62 -20.83 2.76 3.76
CA VAL A 62 -21.02 1.70 4.77
C VAL A 62 -21.08 2.29 6.18
N THR A 63 -20.15 3.19 6.52
CA THR A 63 -20.00 3.75 7.87
C THR A 63 -19.92 5.26 7.92
N GLY A 64 -19.92 5.96 6.78
CA GLY A 64 -19.75 7.40 6.68
C GLY A 64 -18.33 7.90 7.04
N THR A 65 -17.39 7.00 7.37
CA THR A 65 -16.05 7.37 7.80
C THR A 65 -14.99 6.36 7.32
N ASN A 66 -13.76 6.82 7.13
CA ASN A 66 -12.62 5.93 6.87
C ASN A 66 -11.97 5.36 8.15
N MET A 67 -12.40 5.81 9.34
CA MET A 67 -11.78 5.41 10.61
C MET A 67 -12.01 3.95 10.99
N THR A 68 -13.05 3.33 10.44
CA THR A 68 -13.44 1.94 10.68
C THR A 68 -12.75 0.93 9.75
N ARG A 69 -11.90 1.40 8.84
CA ARG A 69 -11.21 0.54 7.87
C ARG A 69 -10.23 -0.43 8.52
N LEU A 70 -10.27 -1.67 8.01
CA LEU A 70 -9.27 -2.69 8.33
C LEU A 70 -7.98 -2.48 7.50
N SER A 71 -6.86 -3.00 7.99
CA SER A 71 -5.57 -2.83 7.32
C SER A 71 -5.46 -3.62 6.01
N PHE A 72 -6.22 -4.70 5.88
CA PHE A 72 -6.21 -5.64 4.76
C PHE A 72 -7.48 -5.60 3.91
N ASP A 73 -8.36 -4.63 4.13
CA ASP A 73 -9.62 -4.50 3.38
C ASP A 73 -9.40 -4.10 1.91
N GLY A 74 -10.39 -4.41 1.10
CA GLY A 74 -10.50 -4.06 -0.32
C GLY A 74 -11.38 -5.07 -1.03
N ASN A 75 -12.09 -4.61 -2.05
CA ASN A 75 -13.01 -5.45 -2.80
C ASN A 75 -12.84 -5.22 -4.30
N GLU A 76 -12.16 -6.13 -4.94
CA GLU A 76 -12.03 -6.24 -6.39
C GLU A 76 -12.81 -7.46 -6.94
N GLY A 77 -13.73 -8.05 -6.15
CA GLY A 77 -14.46 -9.24 -6.52
C GLY A 77 -13.59 -10.48 -6.72
N ASN A 78 -12.43 -10.55 -6.07
CA ASN A 78 -11.36 -11.52 -6.28
C ASN A 78 -10.66 -11.43 -7.65
N ASP A 79 -10.82 -10.36 -8.41
CA ASP A 79 -10.00 -10.13 -9.58
C ASP A 79 -8.54 -9.97 -9.19
N VAL A 80 -7.66 -10.66 -9.90
CA VAL A 80 -6.22 -10.59 -9.65
C VAL A 80 -5.65 -9.32 -10.27
N ARG A 81 -4.97 -8.51 -9.44
CA ARG A 81 -4.32 -7.26 -9.85
C ARG A 81 -2.84 -7.27 -9.49
N VAL A 82 -2.07 -6.51 -10.25
CA VAL A 82 -0.69 -6.18 -9.87
C VAL A 82 -0.76 -5.11 -8.78
N ASP A 83 -0.38 -5.48 -7.56
CA ASP A 83 -0.38 -4.62 -6.37
C ASP A 83 0.93 -3.83 -6.26
N ASP A 84 2.07 -4.52 -6.35
CA ASP A 84 3.39 -3.90 -6.45
C ASP A 84 4.13 -4.40 -7.70
N PHE A 85 4.77 -3.47 -8.41
CA PHE A 85 5.75 -3.77 -9.44
C PHE A 85 6.89 -2.75 -9.32
N LEU A 86 7.97 -3.18 -8.70
CA LEU A 86 9.10 -2.32 -8.41
C LEU A 86 10.43 -3.05 -8.57
N TYR A 87 11.46 -2.29 -8.91
CA TYR A 87 12.83 -2.75 -8.94
C TYR A 87 13.68 -1.91 -8.00
N ARG A 88 14.40 -2.56 -7.10
CA ARG A 88 15.28 -1.94 -6.13
C ARG A 88 16.71 -2.45 -6.34
N PHE A 89 17.67 -1.55 -6.42
CA PHE A 89 19.08 -1.89 -6.55
C PHE A 89 19.99 -0.98 -5.73
N PRO A 90 21.16 -1.46 -5.28
CA PRO A 90 22.14 -0.66 -4.60
C PRO A 90 22.91 0.20 -5.61
N LEU A 91 23.24 1.44 -5.21
CA LEU A 91 24.19 2.32 -5.88
C LEU A 91 25.34 2.59 -4.90
N GLY A 92 26.34 1.70 -4.90
CA GLY A 92 27.37 1.64 -3.85
C GLY A 92 26.83 1.02 -2.55
N ASP A 93 27.52 1.23 -1.43
CA ASP A 93 27.24 0.54 -0.17
C ASP A 93 26.13 1.20 0.67
N ASN A 94 25.94 2.50 0.51
CA ASN A 94 25.06 3.29 1.37
C ASN A 94 23.81 3.82 0.66
N THR A 95 23.70 3.64 -0.67
CA THR A 95 22.58 4.19 -1.44
C THR A 95 21.74 3.07 -2.03
N ARG A 96 20.41 3.22 -1.99
CA ARG A 96 19.44 2.38 -2.69
C ARG A 96 18.61 3.22 -3.61
N VAL A 97 18.32 2.67 -4.78
CA VAL A 97 17.46 3.29 -5.78
C VAL A 97 16.27 2.38 -6.04
N TRP A 98 15.10 2.96 -6.20
CA TRP A 98 13.86 2.28 -6.58
C TRP A 98 13.35 2.83 -7.91
N LEU A 99 13.00 1.95 -8.81
CA LEU A 99 12.16 2.21 -9.97
C LEU A 99 10.81 1.56 -9.71
N ILE A 100 9.73 2.33 -9.83
CA ILE A 100 8.40 1.93 -9.42
C ILE A 100 7.49 2.04 -10.64
N ALA A 101 7.05 0.90 -11.17
CA ALA A 101 6.05 0.87 -12.22
C ALA A 101 4.62 0.96 -11.63
N ASN A 102 4.41 0.32 -10.48
CA ASN A 102 3.18 0.40 -9.68
C ASN A 102 3.49 0.05 -8.23
N ALA A 103 2.94 0.79 -7.27
CA ALA A 103 2.92 0.40 -5.87
C ALA A 103 1.87 1.21 -5.10
N TYR A 104 1.27 0.59 -4.09
CA TYR A 104 0.36 1.23 -3.16
C TYR A 104 1.12 1.59 -1.87
N GLY A 105 1.18 2.90 -1.56
CA GLY A 105 1.87 3.40 -0.38
C GLY A 105 3.39 3.49 -0.54
N SER A 106 4.02 4.11 0.41
CA SER A 106 5.46 4.40 0.41
C SER A 106 6.23 3.62 1.48
N GLU A 107 5.56 2.80 2.27
CA GLU A 107 6.14 2.02 3.37
C GLU A 107 7.11 0.92 2.93
N ASN A 108 7.06 0.53 1.65
CA ASN A 108 8.04 -0.40 1.07
C ASN A 108 9.36 0.28 0.67
N ILE A 109 9.39 1.61 0.68
CA ILE A 109 10.53 2.43 0.28
C ILE A 109 11.14 3.13 1.49
N ALA A 110 10.31 3.85 2.24
CA ALA A 110 10.68 4.49 3.50
C ALA A 110 10.09 3.69 4.67
N ASN A 111 10.94 3.15 5.52
CA ASN A 111 10.49 2.34 6.64
C ASN A 111 9.79 3.21 7.69
N PRO A 112 8.60 2.85 8.18
CA PRO A 112 8.00 3.49 9.31
C PRO A 112 8.80 3.23 10.59
N LEU A 113 8.68 4.15 11.57
CA LEU A 113 9.42 4.06 12.84
C LEU A 113 9.04 2.84 13.67
N ASN A 114 7.81 2.35 13.56
CA ASN A 114 7.37 1.13 14.23
C ASN A 114 7.13 0.00 13.22
N PRO A 115 8.13 -0.86 12.97
CA PRO A 115 8.01 -1.94 12.01
C PRO A 115 7.02 -3.04 12.45
N PHE A 116 6.73 -3.19 13.75
CA PHE A 116 5.83 -4.22 14.27
C PHE A 116 4.37 -4.00 13.85
N LEU A 117 3.96 -2.75 13.66
CA LEU A 117 2.60 -2.40 13.24
C LEU A 117 2.46 -2.21 11.73
N GLN A 118 3.57 -2.19 10.99
CA GLN A 118 3.61 -1.85 9.57
C GLN A 118 2.81 -2.81 8.69
N SER A 119 2.97 -4.11 8.93
CA SER A 119 2.35 -5.14 8.09
C SER A 119 0.82 -5.03 8.14
N ASP A 120 0.20 -5.14 6.99
CA ASP A 120 -1.26 -5.18 6.86
C ASP A 120 -1.84 -6.58 7.11
N GLY A 121 -1.02 -7.61 7.22
CA GLY A 121 -1.44 -8.98 7.52
C GLY A 121 -1.13 -9.43 8.94
N THR A 122 -0.02 -8.96 9.52
CA THR A 122 0.48 -9.39 10.83
C THR A 122 0.72 -8.23 11.80
N GLY A 123 0.50 -7.00 11.36
CA GLY A 123 0.64 -5.79 12.16
C GLY A 123 -0.68 -5.34 12.80
N ALA A 124 -0.97 -4.04 12.72
CA ALA A 124 -2.21 -3.48 13.24
C ALA A 124 -3.42 -3.93 12.42
N VAL A 125 -4.50 -4.34 13.09
CA VAL A 125 -5.77 -4.68 12.44
C VAL A 125 -6.41 -3.44 11.82
N SER A 126 -6.36 -2.31 12.50
CA SER A 126 -6.84 -1.03 11.97
C SER A 126 -5.86 -0.46 10.92
N ARG A 127 -6.39 0.03 9.81
CA ARG A 127 -5.62 0.75 8.78
C ARG A 127 -4.84 1.93 9.36
N PHE A 128 -5.39 2.64 10.34
CA PHE A 128 -4.77 3.80 10.99
C PHE A 128 -3.70 3.44 12.01
N GLY A 129 -3.73 2.22 12.55
CA GLY A 129 -2.75 1.74 13.51
C GLY A 129 -1.40 1.35 12.90
N ARG A 130 -1.30 1.25 11.56
CA ARG A 130 -0.09 0.77 10.88
C ARG A 130 1.05 1.78 10.87
N PHE A 131 0.82 2.95 10.31
CA PHE A 131 1.81 4.02 10.11
C PHE A 131 1.12 5.35 9.78
N SER A 132 1.88 6.43 9.77
CA SER A 132 1.37 7.76 9.44
C SER A 132 0.65 7.79 8.09
N PRO A 133 -0.47 8.53 7.96
CA PRO A 133 -1.15 8.76 6.68
C PRO A 133 -0.25 9.30 5.57
N LEU A 134 0.85 9.97 5.91
CA LEU A 134 1.84 10.48 4.95
C LEU A 134 2.36 9.40 3.99
N PHE A 135 2.47 8.15 4.45
CA PHE A 135 2.87 7.02 3.59
C PHE A 135 1.86 6.66 2.51
N ARG A 136 0.64 7.24 2.56
CA ARG A 136 -0.46 6.98 1.61
C ARG A 136 -0.82 8.17 0.73
N ILE A 137 -0.08 9.27 0.81
CA ILE A 137 -0.37 10.49 0.04
C ILE A 137 -0.22 10.23 -1.45
N VAL A 138 0.82 9.48 -1.84
CA VAL A 138 1.16 9.24 -3.25
C VAL A 138 1.21 7.75 -3.52
N ASP A 139 0.54 7.32 -4.59
CA ASP A 139 0.61 6.01 -5.22
C ASP A 139 0.99 6.16 -6.71
N GLY A 140 1.09 5.05 -7.45
CA GLY A 140 1.38 5.02 -8.89
C GLY A 140 2.84 4.77 -9.23
N THR A 141 3.29 5.29 -10.36
CA THR A 141 4.61 5.09 -10.94
C THR A 141 5.61 6.17 -10.48
N GLY A 142 6.91 5.86 -10.49
CA GLY A 142 7.94 6.83 -10.11
C GLY A 142 9.28 6.22 -9.76
N PHE A 143 10.03 6.95 -8.97
CA PHE A 143 11.35 6.53 -8.50
C PHE A 143 11.63 7.03 -7.09
N GLY A 144 12.55 6.37 -6.42
CA GLY A 144 13.00 6.74 -5.09
C GLY A 144 14.50 6.54 -4.91
N ILE A 145 15.06 7.28 -4.00
CA ILE A 145 16.44 7.13 -3.56
C ILE A 145 16.53 7.26 -2.05
N SER A 146 17.29 6.37 -1.43
CA SER A 146 17.60 6.43 0.00
C SER A 146 19.11 6.38 0.18
N HIS A 147 19.64 7.25 1.04
CA HIS A 147 21.06 7.28 1.36
C HIS A 147 21.28 7.25 2.88
N LYS A 148 22.16 6.37 3.32
CA LYS A 148 22.56 6.24 4.71
C LYS A 148 23.81 7.07 5.00
N PHE A 149 23.65 8.00 5.92
CA PHE A 149 24.75 8.80 6.48
C PHE A 149 25.22 8.14 7.80
N GLY A 150 26.18 7.25 7.70
CA GLY A 150 26.62 6.45 8.83
C GLY A 150 25.57 5.44 9.30
N LYS A 151 25.46 5.25 10.63
CA LYS A 151 24.56 4.24 11.24
C LYS A 151 23.24 4.79 11.72
N THR A 152 23.11 6.10 11.81
CA THR A 152 21.99 6.75 12.55
C THR A 152 21.02 7.49 11.64
N LEU A 153 21.49 8.08 10.55
CA LEU A 153 20.68 8.89 9.67
C LEU A 153 20.49 8.23 8.31
N GLU A 154 19.26 8.08 7.89
CA GLU A 154 18.88 7.70 6.53
C GLU A 154 17.92 8.75 5.96
N LEU A 155 18.24 9.30 4.81
CA LEU A 155 17.38 10.20 4.07
C LEU A 155 16.81 9.49 2.86
N THR A 156 15.50 9.59 2.69
CA THR A 156 14.78 9.03 1.55
C THR A 156 14.05 10.15 0.81
N ALA A 157 14.28 10.24 -0.48
CA ALA A 157 13.51 11.07 -1.40
C ALA A 157 12.71 10.17 -2.34
N LEU A 158 11.45 10.51 -2.55
CA LEU A 158 10.52 9.73 -3.35
C LEU A 158 9.72 10.67 -4.25
N TYR A 159 9.70 10.38 -5.53
CA TYR A 159 8.84 11.03 -6.52
C TYR A 159 7.90 9.99 -7.12
N ARG A 160 6.61 10.30 -7.16
CA ARG A 160 5.58 9.41 -7.72
C ARG A 160 4.50 10.23 -8.41
N ALA A 161 4.01 9.69 -9.52
CA ALA A 161 2.91 10.24 -10.29
C ALA A 161 1.78 9.21 -10.42
N ARG A 162 0.59 9.57 -9.98
CA ARG A 162 -0.58 8.66 -9.99
C ARG A 162 -0.95 8.22 -11.40
N ASN A 163 -0.90 9.14 -12.36
CA ASN A 163 -1.21 8.90 -13.76
C ASN A 163 0.04 8.99 -14.65
N GLY A 164 1.21 8.58 -14.12
CA GLY A 164 2.49 8.72 -14.80
C GLY A 164 2.65 7.89 -16.08
N ASN A 165 1.77 6.91 -16.30
CA ASN A 165 1.69 6.07 -17.49
C ASN A 165 0.70 6.57 -18.55
N ASP A 166 -0.04 7.66 -18.28
CA ASP A 166 -1.04 8.22 -19.17
C ASP A 166 -0.42 9.40 -19.96
N PRO A 167 -0.42 9.38 -21.30
CA PRO A 167 0.13 10.47 -22.12
C PRO A 167 -0.83 11.65 -22.32
N SER A 168 -2.02 11.65 -21.70
CA SER A 168 -2.99 12.72 -21.86
C SER A 168 -2.54 14.03 -21.18
N GLU A 169 -3.15 15.14 -21.57
CA GLU A 169 -2.90 16.46 -20.99
C GLU A 169 -3.15 16.45 -19.47
N LYS A 170 -2.26 17.04 -18.69
CA LYS A 170 -2.25 17.05 -17.21
C LYS A 170 -2.08 15.68 -16.55
N ALA A 171 -1.57 14.72 -17.29
CA ALA A 171 -1.13 13.41 -16.80
C ALA A 171 0.36 13.21 -17.16
N GLY A 172 0.85 11.97 -17.07
CA GLY A 172 2.25 11.68 -17.33
C GLY A 172 3.14 11.78 -16.09
N LEU A 173 4.41 11.47 -16.28
CA LEU A 173 5.33 11.34 -15.15
C LEU A 173 5.62 12.68 -14.45
N PHE A 174 5.63 13.80 -15.17
CA PHE A 174 6.03 15.11 -14.64
C PHE A 174 4.96 16.19 -14.71
N ASP A 175 3.80 15.93 -15.28
CA ASP A 175 2.79 16.94 -15.58
C ASP A 175 1.44 16.69 -14.92
N GLY A 176 1.30 15.58 -14.22
CA GLY A 176 0.09 15.18 -13.53
C GLY A 176 0.09 15.53 -12.04
N ASN A 177 -0.86 14.94 -11.31
CA ASN A 177 -0.92 15.01 -9.85
C ASN A 177 0.19 14.15 -9.24
N SER A 178 1.37 14.73 -9.09
CA SER A 178 2.51 14.14 -8.38
C SER A 178 2.51 14.53 -6.91
#